data_f5dd6fffc1e118f8e58cfc12971679e0
#
_entry.id   f5dd6fffc1e118f8e58cfc12971679e0
#
_cell.length_a   1.000
_cell.length_b   1.000
_cell.length_c   1.000
_cell.angle_alpha   90.00
_cell.angle_beta   90.00
_cell.angle_gamma   90.00
#
_symmetry.space_group_name_H-M   'P 1'
#
loop_
_entity.id
_entity.type
_entity.pdbx_description
1 polymer ?
#
loop_
_entity_poly.entity_id
_entity_poly.type
_entity_poly.pdbx_seq_one_letter_code
_entity_poly.pdbx_strand_id
1 'polypeptide(L)'
;MLLVVVICVGLLRYGYAATPRDLIEWSSKIALFISGAIVLLGIRPVFRALHLVTFAKYWWFPWIDGEWRAEIRSNWPKVDRMYLAAKREGPKFDALAAPLTAADELVTTASVTIESSLFDISIEITPDGTNKVSRTRYVRPRWTRPDRPELSYVYAQMDPTLLAPTDTRQHYGAGIVEYIRKTDELSGHYWTNRNAEAALNTAGTIVMRRVATPGLLARIMHRKSA
;
A
#
# COMPACT_ATOMS: atom_id res chain seq x y z
N MET A 1 19.16 -3.93 -20.22
CA MET A 1 20.29 -3.81 -21.17
C MET A 1 21.50 -4.66 -20.75
N LEU A 2 22.00 -4.53 -19.52
CA LEU A 2 23.17 -5.27 -19.04
C LEU A 2 23.05 -6.80 -19.18
N LEU A 3 21.91 -7.38 -18.81
CA LEU A 3 21.67 -8.83 -18.89
C LEU A 3 21.76 -9.36 -20.33
N VAL A 4 21.21 -8.64 -21.30
CA VAL A 4 21.28 -9.01 -22.73
C VAL A 4 22.73 -9.00 -23.20
N VAL A 5 23.51 -7.99 -22.81
CA VAL A 5 24.94 -7.90 -23.15
C VAL A 5 25.73 -9.07 -22.56
N VAL A 6 25.50 -9.42 -21.29
CA VAL A 6 26.17 -10.55 -20.62
C VAL A 6 25.85 -11.89 -21.30
N ILE A 7 24.57 -12.11 -21.69
CA ILE A 7 24.17 -13.31 -22.41
C ILE A 7 24.79 -13.35 -23.81
N CYS A 8 24.81 -12.24 -24.56
CA CYS A 8 25.45 -12.18 -25.87
C CYS A 8 26.96 -12.49 -25.80
N VAL A 9 27.67 -11.92 -24.80
CA VAL A 9 29.08 -12.24 -24.56
C VAL A 9 29.30 -13.70 -24.21
N GLY A 10 28.39 -14.30 -23.41
CA GLY A 10 28.41 -15.72 -23.10
C GLY A 10 28.23 -16.58 -24.33
N LEU A 11 27.27 -16.28 -25.21
CA LEU A 11 27.02 -17.00 -26.47
C LEU A 11 28.21 -16.95 -27.40
N LEU A 12 28.89 -15.81 -27.51
CA LEU A 12 30.14 -15.68 -28.28
C LEU A 12 31.24 -16.54 -27.67
N ARG A 13 31.43 -16.49 -26.36
CA ARG A 13 32.49 -17.22 -25.68
C ARG A 13 32.37 -18.73 -25.77
N TYR A 14 31.12 -19.25 -25.82
CA TYR A 14 30.83 -20.68 -25.91
C TYR A 14 30.56 -21.17 -27.34
N GLY A 15 30.80 -20.33 -28.38
CA GLY A 15 30.71 -20.71 -29.78
C GLY A 15 29.28 -20.93 -30.32
N TYR A 16 28.26 -20.47 -29.59
CA TYR A 16 26.87 -20.55 -30.06
C TYR A 16 26.51 -19.50 -31.12
N ALA A 17 27.34 -18.44 -31.27
CA ALA A 17 27.14 -17.41 -32.28
C ALA A 17 28.48 -17.23 -33.04
N ALA A 18 28.51 -17.64 -34.28
CA ALA A 18 29.71 -17.60 -35.13
C ALA A 18 29.78 -16.34 -36.00
N THR A 19 28.65 -15.67 -36.24
CA THR A 19 28.55 -14.51 -37.11
C THR A 19 27.83 -13.34 -36.44
N PRO A 20 28.04 -12.07 -36.89
CA PRO A 20 27.26 -10.93 -36.41
C PRO A 20 25.76 -11.08 -36.61
N ARG A 21 25.33 -11.83 -37.64
CA ARG A 21 23.93 -12.12 -37.91
C ARG A 21 23.33 -13.03 -36.86
N ASP A 22 24.07 -14.06 -36.44
CA ASP A 22 23.65 -14.98 -35.38
C ASP A 22 23.47 -14.24 -34.06
N LEU A 23 24.36 -13.29 -33.76
CA LEU A 23 24.26 -12.45 -32.56
C LEU A 23 22.97 -11.61 -32.55
N ILE A 24 22.62 -10.99 -33.68
CA ILE A 24 21.40 -10.19 -33.80
C ILE A 24 20.17 -11.09 -33.62
N GLU A 25 20.17 -12.27 -34.25
CA GLU A 25 19.06 -13.19 -34.15
C GLU A 25 18.86 -13.71 -32.70
N TRP A 26 19.94 -14.15 -32.04
CA TRP A 26 19.89 -14.58 -30.66
C TRP A 26 19.52 -13.46 -29.69
N SER A 27 20.06 -12.25 -29.88
CA SER A 27 19.71 -11.11 -29.04
C SER A 27 18.21 -10.76 -29.13
N SER A 28 17.63 -10.86 -30.33
CA SER A 28 16.20 -10.61 -30.54
C SER A 28 15.34 -11.69 -29.87
N LYS A 29 15.70 -12.96 -29.97
CA LYS A 29 15.00 -14.07 -29.29
C LYS A 29 15.05 -13.93 -27.77
N ILE A 30 16.22 -13.59 -27.24
CA ILE A 30 16.43 -13.36 -25.80
C ILE A 30 15.61 -12.16 -25.32
N ALA A 31 15.65 -11.05 -26.05
CA ALA A 31 14.87 -9.86 -25.73
C ALA A 31 13.36 -10.14 -25.72
N LEU A 32 12.87 -10.90 -26.71
CA LEU A 32 11.47 -11.33 -26.78
C LEU A 32 11.10 -12.21 -25.58
N PHE A 33 11.96 -13.18 -25.23
CA PHE A 33 11.74 -14.06 -24.09
C PHE A 33 11.72 -13.29 -22.77
N ILE A 34 12.67 -12.38 -22.54
CA ILE A 34 12.73 -11.54 -21.34
C ILE A 34 11.49 -10.64 -21.28
N SER A 35 11.12 -10.01 -22.39
CA SER A 35 9.93 -9.16 -22.45
C SER A 35 8.65 -9.95 -22.14
N GLY A 36 8.51 -11.14 -22.73
CA GLY A 36 7.40 -12.04 -22.46
C GLY A 36 7.35 -12.47 -20.98
N ALA A 37 8.50 -12.81 -20.40
CA ALA A 37 8.59 -13.18 -18.98
C ALA A 37 8.19 -12.00 -18.08
N ILE A 38 8.64 -10.77 -18.38
CA ILE A 38 8.27 -9.56 -17.63
C ILE A 38 6.75 -9.32 -17.70
N VAL A 39 6.16 -9.44 -18.89
CA VAL A 39 4.69 -9.29 -19.06
C VAL A 39 3.95 -10.36 -18.26
N LEU A 40 4.39 -11.63 -18.32
CA LEU A 40 3.78 -12.71 -17.54
C LEU A 40 3.87 -12.46 -16.02
N LEU A 41 4.99 -11.94 -15.54
CA LEU A 41 5.17 -11.58 -14.12
C LEU A 41 4.33 -10.38 -13.69
N GLY A 42 3.89 -9.55 -14.63
CA GLY A 42 2.89 -8.51 -14.37
C GLY A 42 1.49 -9.05 -14.09
N ILE A 43 1.20 -10.31 -14.49
CA ILE A 43 -0.08 -10.96 -14.26
C ILE A 43 -0.12 -11.48 -12.80
N ARG A 44 -1.03 -10.96 -11.98
CA ARG A 44 -1.12 -11.26 -10.54
C ARG A 44 -1.06 -12.75 -10.17
N PRO A 45 -1.86 -13.67 -10.75
CA PRO A 45 -1.80 -15.08 -10.40
C PRO A 45 -0.43 -15.71 -10.71
N VAL A 46 0.24 -15.30 -11.80
CA VAL A 46 1.58 -15.77 -12.16
C VAL A 46 2.60 -15.26 -11.16
N PHE A 47 2.55 -13.97 -10.83
CA PHE A 47 3.40 -13.37 -9.80
C PHE A 47 3.21 -14.04 -8.45
N ARG A 48 1.96 -14.32 -8.05
CA ARG A 48 1.65 -15.04 -6.81
C ARG A 48 2.27 -16.43 -6.78
N ALA A 49 2.11 -17.20 -7.84
CA ALA A 49 2.68 -18.54 -7.93
C ALA A 49 4.22 -18.49 -7.81
N LEU A 50 4.85 -17.57 -8.54
CA LEU A 50 6.29 -17.37 -8.47
C LEU A 50 6.74 -16.92 -7.08
N HIS A 51 6.05 -15.97 -6.47
CA HIS A 51 6.33 -15.48 -5.12
C HIS A 51 6.35 -16.63 -4.10
N LEU A 52 5.41 -17.58 -4.22
CA LEU A 52 5.34 -18.74 -3.34
C LEU A 52 6.49 -19.71 -3.59
N VAL A 53 6.77 -20.04 -4.88
CA VAL A 53 7.79 -21.04 -5.28
C VAL A 53 9.21 -20.54 -5.01
N THR A 54 9.48 -19.26 -5.27
CA THR A 54 10.82 -18.68 -5.10
C THR A 54 11.11 -18.19 -3.69
N PHE A 55 10.19 -18.39 -2.76
CA PHE A 55 10.31 -17.84 -1.40
C PHE A 55 10.57 -16.34 -1.40
N ALA A 56 9.95 -15.60 -2.31
CA ALA A 56 10.14 -14.16 -2.49
C ALA A 56 9.87 -13.33 -1.22
N LYS A 57 9.10 -13.88 -0.27
CA LYS A 57 8.89 -13.32 1.07
C LYS A 57 10.17 -13.03 1.86
N TYR A 58 11.32 -13.58 1.45
CA TYR A 58 12.60 -13.38 2.13
C TYR A 58 13.50 -12.36 1.43
N TRP A 59 13.32 -12.14 0.13
CA TRP A 59 14.19 -11.27 -0.67
C TRP A 59 13.46 -10.14 -1.39
N TRP A 60 12.11 -10.24 -1.56
CA TRP A 60 11.29 -9.19 -2.13
C TRP A 60 10.49 -8.48 -1.03
N PHE A 61 9.29 -8.95 -0.73
CA PHE A 61 8.41 -8.48 0.33
C PHE A 61 7.45 -9.61 0.71
N PRO A 62 6.96 -9.65 1.97
CA PRO A 62 5.95 -10.64 2.36
C PRO A 62 4.71 -10.55 1.48
N TRP A 63 4.02 -11.68 1.29
CA TRP A 63 2.75 -11.70 0.57
C TRP A 63 1.67 -11.06 1.43
N ILE A 64 1.28 -9.82 1.07
CA ILE A 64 0.30 -9.02 1.82
C ILE A 64 -1.04 -8.89 1.11
N ASP A 65 -1.22 -9.46 -0.07
CA ASP A 65 -2.49 -9.42 -0.80
C ASP A 65 -3.64 -9.97 0.00
N GLY A 66 -4.80 -9.37 -0.19
CA GLY A 66 -6.05 -9.80 0.40
C GLY A 66 -6.78 -8.70 1.13
N GLU A 67 -7.79 -9.11 1.89
CA GLU A 67 -8.64 -8.23 2.67
C GLU A 67 -8.06 -8.05 4.07
N TRP A 68 -8.09 -6.81 4.54
CA TRP A 68 -7.60 -6.41 5.85
C TRP A 68 -8.63 -5.54 6.54
N ARG A 69 -8.58 -5.53 7.86
CA ARG A 69 -9.35 -4.62 8.69
C ARG A 69 -8.42 -3.63 9.34
N ALA A 70 -8.66 -2.34 9.12
CA ALA A 70 -7.86 -1.28 9.71
C ALA A 70 -8.55 -0.64 10.89
N GLU A 71 -7.76 -0.27 11.89
CA GLU A 71 -8.07 0.69 12.95
C GLU A 71 -7.19 1.91 12.72
N ILE A 72 -7.82 3.05 12.51
CA ILE A 72 -7.17 4.34 12.22
C ILE A 72 -7.44 5.26 13.38
N ARG A 73 -6.39 5.76 14.03
CA ARG A 73 -6.46 6.73 15.13
C ARG A 73 -5.94 8.06 14.63
N SER A 74 -6.79 9.08 14.68
CA SER A 74 -6.52 10.41 14.14
C SER A 74 -6.52 11.46 15.25
N ASN A 75 -5.63 12.43 15.17
CA ASN A 75 -5.60 13.61 16.03
C ASN A 75 -6.67 14.65 15.68
N TRP A 76 -7.64 14.33 14.81
CA TRP A 76 -8.66 15.27 14.34
C TRP A 76 -9.38 16.02 15.46
N PRO A 77 -9.83 15.40 16.58
CA PRO A 77 -10.53 16.13 17.62
C PRO A 77 -9.68 17.27 18.25
N LYS A 78 -8.37 17.09 18.33
CA LYS A 78 -7.46 18.14 18.79
C LYS A 78 -7.36 19.28 17.76
N VAL A 79 -7.21 18.93 16.48
CA VAL A 79 -7.15 19.91 15.38
C VAL A 79 -8.45 20.71 15.30
N ASP A 80 -9.60 20.05 15.43
CA ASP A 80 -10.91 20.70 15.42
C ASP A 80 -11.08 21.68 16.59
N ARG A 81 -10.69 21.29 17.82
CA ARG A 81 -10.70 22.21 18.98
C ARG A 81 -9.80 23.44 18.78
N MET A 82 -8.62 23.23 18.18
CA MET A 82 -7.72 24.35 17.85
C MET A 82 -8.36 25.29 16.82
N TYR A 83 -9.00 24.73 15.80
CA TYR A 83 -9.69 25.47 14.76
C TYR A 83 -10.86 26.29 15.29
N LEU A 84 -11.73 25.67 16.12
CA LEU A 84 -12.86 26.35 16.76
C LEU A 84 -12.40 27.46 17.71
N ALA A 85 -11.33 27.24 18.49
CA ALA A 85 -10.76 28.25 19.36
C ALA A 85 -10.19 29.45 18.57
N ALA A 86 -9.53 29.19 17.44
CA ALA A 86 -9.01 30.22 16.54
C ALA A 86 -10.13 31.06 15.92
N LYS A 87 -11.25 30.45 15.57
CA LYS A 87 -12.45 31.14 15.07
C LYS A 87 -13.24 31.88 16.18
N ARG A 88 -12.89 31.68 17.43
CA ARG A 88 -13.67 32.14 18.61
C ARG A 88 -15.09 31.56 18.70
N GLU A 89 -15.32 30.42 18.08
CA GLU A 89 -16.59 29.66 18.10
C GLU A 89 -16.61 28.61 19.19
N GLY A 90 -15.48 28.35 19.86
CA GLY A 90 -15.32 27.39 20.93
C GLY A 90 -14.60 27.93 22.17
N PRO A 91 -14.48 27.14 23.24
CA PRO A 91 -13.75 27.54 24.43
C PRO A 91 -12.27 27.78 24.11
N LYS A 92 -11.60 28.59 24.92
CA LYS A 92 -10.15 28.79 24.83
C LYS A 92 -9.45 27.41 24.94
N PHE A 93 -8.56 27.11 24.02
CA PHE A 93 -7.81 25.87 24.00
C PHE A 93 -6.32 26.13 23.80
N ASP A 94 -5.52 25.72 24.78
CA ASP A 94 -4.07 25.78 24.69
C ASP A 94 -3.55 24.38 24.26
N ALA A 95 -3.20 24.30 23.00
CA ALA A 95 -2.71 23.03 22.39
C ALA A 95 -1.34 22.59 22.96
N LEU A 96 -0.55 23.52 23.52
CA LEU A 96 0.78 23.22 24.07
C LEU A 96 0.65 22.72 25.51
N ALA A 97 -0.26 23.28 26.29
CA ALA A 97 -0.51 22.86 27.67
C ALA A 97 -1.36 21.58 27.78
N ALA A 98 -2.13 21.26 26.74
CA ALA A 98 -3.00 20.09 26.71
C ALA A 98 -2.35 18.95 25.89
N PRO A 99 -1.69 17.98 26.54
CA PRO A 99 -1.12 16.84 25.83
C PRO A 99 -2.23 16.05 25.11
N LEU A 100 -1.86 15.36 24.03
CA LEU A 100 -2.78 14.48 23.32
C LEU A 100 -3.17 13.31 24.26
N THR A 101 -4.46 13.14 24.50
CA THR A 101 -5.01 12.04 25.30
C THR A 101 -5.84 11.11 24.41
N ALA A 102 -6.24 9.96 24.93
CA ALA A 102 -7.12 9.03 24.18
C ALA A 102 -8.46 9.69 23.79
N ALA A 103 -8.97 10.66 24.57
CA ALA A 103 -10.16 11.43 24.22
C ALA A 103 -9.94 12.42 23.06
N ASP A 104 -8.68 12.68 22.71
CA ASP A 104 -8.29 13.55 21.61
C ASP A 104 -8.03 12.77 20.32
N GLU A 105 -8.28 11.47 20.30
CA GLU A 105 -8.15 10.62 19.14
C GLU A 105 -9.51 10.22 18.59
N LEU A 106 -9.71 10.40 17.30
CA LEU A 106 -10.82 9.81 16.57
C LEU A 106 -10.42 8.42 16.10
N VAL A 107 -11.08 7.39 16.63
CA VAL A 107 -10.87 6.01 16.19
C VAL A 107 -11.89 5.67 15.11
N THR A 108 -11.40 5.29 13.95
CA THR A 108 -12.20 4.89 12.79
C THR A 108 -11.79 3.51 12.33
N THR A 109 -12.73 2.63 12.09
CA THR A 109 -12.49 1.34 11.44
C THR A 109 -12.65 1.46 9.93
N ALA A 110 -11.90 0.65 9.18
CA ALA A 110 -11.94 0.66 7.72
C ALA A 110 -11.73 -0.74 7.14
N SER A 111 -12.33 -1.00 6.00
CA SER A 111 -11.99 -2.12 5.15
C SER A 111 -10.81 -1.73 4.26
N VAL A 112 -9.87 -2.66 4.09
CA VAL A 112 -8.66 -2.43 3.29
C VAL A 112 -8.47 -3.59 2.34
N THR A 113 -8.27 -3.29 1.06
CA THR A 113 -7.90 -4.27 0.04
C THR A 113 -6.49 -3.98 -0.42
N ILE A 114 -5.62 -4.99 -0.36
CA ILE A 114 -4.25 -4.90 -0.85
C ILE A 114 -4.08 -5.86 -2.02
N GLU A 115 -3.51 -5.36 -3.11
CA GLU A 115 -3.25 -6.12 -4.33
C GLU A 115 -1.81 -5.85 -4.80
N SER A 116 -1.04 -6.92 -5.01
CA SER A 116 0.36 -6.83 -5.43
C SER A 116 0.60 -7.50 -6.79
N SER A 117 1.51 -6.92 -7.55
CA SER A 117 2.10 -7.49 -8.76
C SER A 117 3.61 -7.26 -8.72
N LEU A 118 4.32 -7.69 -9.75
CA LEU A 118 5.76 -7.41 -9.87
C LEU A 118 6.05 -5.90 -9.91
N PHE A 119 5.14 -5.11 -10.47
CA PHE A 119 5.38 -3.68 -10.77
C PHE A 119 4.71 -2.74 -9.79
N ASP A 120 3.68 -3.20 -9.08
CA ASP A 120 2.86 -2.32 -8.27
C ASP A 120 2.27 -3.03 -7.05
N ILE A 121 2.12 -2.26 -5.98
CA ILE A 121 1.32 -2.62 -4.81
C ILE A 121 0.25 -1.54 -4.68
N SER A 122 -1.00 -1.94 -4.76
CA SER A 122 -2.15 -1.06 -4.59
C SER A 122 -2.80 -1.31 -3.24
N ILE A 123 -3.09 -0.25 -2.50
CA ILE A 123 -3.83 -0.30 -1.23
C ILE A 123 -5.05 0.60 -1.38
N GLU A 124 -6.22 0.03 -1.20
CA GLU A 124 -7.48 0.75 -1.14
C GLU A 124 -8.03 0.69 0.28
N ILE A 125 -8.38 1.83 0.87
CA ILE A 125 -8.91 1.96 2.23
C ILE A 125 -10.27 2.64 2.15
N THR A 126 -11.29 1.98 2.68
CA THR A 126 -12.67 2.49 2.76
C THR A 126 -13.10 2.53 4.22
N PRO A 127 -13.17 3.73 4.85
CA PRO A 127 -13.66 3.87 6.21
C PRO A 127 -15.13 3.46 6.32
N ASP A 128 -15.46 2.77 7.42
CA ASP A 128 -16.81 2.27 7.63
C ASP A 128 -17.84 3.40 7.74
N GLY A 129 -19.04 3.12 7.24
CA GLY A 129 -20.14 4.06 7.28
C GLY A 129 -19.95 5.32 6.44
N THR A 130 -18.96 5.34 5.55
CA THR A 130 -18.67 6.47 4.66
C THR A 130 -18.56 6.01 3.21
N ASN A 131 -18.71 6.97 2.28
CA ASN A 131 -18.44 6.75 0.86
C ASN A 131 -17.00 7.22 0.47
N LYS A 132 -16.17 7.51 1.46
CA LYS A 132 -14.78 7.94 1.25
C LYS A 132 -13.94 6.76 0.80
N VAL A 133 -13.10 6.97 -0.20
CA VAL A 133 -12.16 5.96 -0.68
C VAL A 133 -10.78 6.58 -0.80
N SER A 134 -9.82 5.94 -0.16
CA SER A 134 -8.40 6.27 -0.28
C SER A 134 -7.71 5.23 -1.14
N ARG A 135 -7.04 5.65 -2.21
CA ARG A 135 -6.27 4.77 -3.10
C ARG A 135 -4.83 5.22 -3.18
N THR A 136 -3.92 4.30 -3.06
CA THR A 136 -2.50 4.60 -3.22
C THR A 136 -2.18 5.03 -4.65
N ARG A 137 -1.30 6.02 -4.76
CA ARG A 137 -0.70 6.50 -6.01
C ARG A 137 0.71 5.96 -6.18
N TYR A 138 1.33 5.63 -5.07
CA TYR A 138 2.68 5.11 -5.03
C TYR A 138 2.86 4.29 -3.75
N VAL A 139 3.46 3.13 -3.87
CA VAL A 139 3.84 2.27 -2.73
C VAL A 139 5.27 1.78 -2.96
N ARG A 140 6.09 1.90 -1.94
CA ARG A 140 7.47 1.45 -1.97
C ARG A 140 7.77 0.51 -0.80
N PRO A 141 8.00 -0.78 -1.07
CA PRO A 141 8.49 -1.70 -0.06
C PRO A 141 9.99 -1.43 0.24
N ARG A 142 10.36 -1.53 1.50
CA ARG A 142 11.74 -1.37 1.97
C ARG A 142 12.07 -2.42 3.01
N TRP A 143 13.28 -2.93 2.96
CA TRP A 143 13.84 -3.80 3.99
C TRP A 143 14.69 -2.97 4.96
N THR A 144 14.04 -2.29 5.89
CA THR A 144 14.73 -1.55 6.97
C THR A 144 15.28 -2.50 8.02
N ARG A 145 14.54 -3.59 8.28
CA ARG A 145 14.92 -4.68 9.17
C ARG A 145 14.47 -6.02 8.58
N PRO A 146 15.23 -7.11 8.76
CA PRO A 146 14.87 -8.43 8.21
C PRO A 146 13.53 -8.99 8.72
N ASP A 147 13.16 -8.66 9.94
CA ASP A 147 11.95 -9.14 10.62
C ASP A 147 10.75 -8.19 10.44
N ARG A 148 10.99 -6.95 10.05
CA ARG A 148 9.98 -5.88 9.91
C ARG A 148 10.18 -5.09 8.62
N PRO A 149 9.82 -5.65 7.48
CA PRO A 149 9.83 -4.89 6.24
C PRO A 149 8.78 -3.77 6.29
N GLU A 150 9.10 -2.65 5.68
CA GLU A 150 8.33 -1.41 5.71
C GLU A 150 7.68 -1.14 4.36
N LEU A 151 6.48 -0.60 4.39
CA LEU A 151 5.80 0.00 3.23
C LEU A 151 5.67 1.50 3.45
N SER A 152 6.29 2.29 2.58
CA SER A 152 6.02 3.73 2.46
C SER A 152 5.03 3.94 1.33
N TYR A 153 3.95 4.70 1.56
CA TYR A 153 2.95 4.91 0.52
C TYR A 153 2.41 6.34 0.51
N VAL A 154 2.01 6.78 -0.66
CA VAL A 154 1.28 8.03 -0.90
C VAL A 154 -0.09 7.67 -1.46
N TYR A 155 -1.14 8.33 -0.97
CA TYR A 155 -2.49 8.07 -1.40
C TYR A 155 -3.26 9.34 -1.71
N ALA A 156 -4.30 9.21 -2.53
CA ALA A 156 -5.34 10.20 -2.72
C ALA A 156 -6.63 9.70 -2.09
N GLN A 157 -7.25 10.51 -1.26
CA GLN A 157 -8.59 10.27 -0.74
C GLN A 157 -9.60 11.09 -1.53
N MET A 158 -10.68 10.45 -1.93
CA MET A 158 -11.83 11.10 -2.57
C MET A 158 -13.05 10.97 -1.67
N ASP A 159 -13.78 12.07 -1.54
CA ASP A 159 -15.06 12.13 -0.85
C ASP A 159 -16.14 12.56 -1.86
N PRO A 160 -17.02 11.65 -2.32
CA PRO A 160 -18.07 11.98 -3.28
C PRO A 160 -19.26 12.70 -2.62
N THR A 161 -19.35 12.74 -1.30
CA THR A 161 -20.46 13.32 -0.56
C THR A 161 -20.30 14.82 -0.32
N LEU A 162 -21.38 15.47 0.19
CA LEU A 162 -21.32 16.85 0.66
C LEU A 162 -20.33 16.95 1.83
N LEU A 163 -19.38 17.85 1.69
CA LEU A 163 -18.28 18.01 2.62
C LEU A 163 -18.64 18.98 3.74
N ALA A 164 -18.14 18.69 4.94
CA ALA A 164 -18.04 19.72 5.96
C ALA A 164 -17.17 20.89 5.44
N PRO A 165 -17.38 22.13 5.91
CA PRO A 165 -16.56 23.29 5.50
C PRO A 165 -15.06 23.11 5.74
N THR A 166 -14.70 22.17 6.60
CA THR A 166 -13.31 21.82 6.94
C THR A 166 -12.67 20.81 5.98
N ASP A 167 -13.46 20.20 5.08
CA ASP A 167 -12.99 19.14 4.17
C ASP A 167 -12.86 19.64 2.74
N THR A 168 -11.98 18.97 1.99
CA THR A 168 -11.85 19.11 0.54
C THR A 168 -12.31 17.82 -0.14
N ARG A 169 -12.86 17.94 -1.37
CA ARG A 169 -13.33 16.75 -2.13
C ARG A 169 -12.22 15.75 -2.41
N GLN A 170 -11.01 16.23 -2.55
CA GLN A 170 -9.85 15.41 -2.75
C GLN A 170 -8.70 15.97 -1.95
N HIS A 171 -8.02 15.10 -1.24
CA HIS A 171 -6.76 15.42 -0.57
C HIS A 171 -5.79 14.26 -0.67
N TYR A 172 -4.53 14.59 -0.40
CA TYR A 172 -3.45 13.60 -0.43
C TYR A 172 -2.99 13.32 0.99
N GLY A 173 -2.42 12.14 1.15
CA GLY A 173 -1.76 11.76 2.37
C GLY A 173 -0.63 10.79 2.08
N ALA A 174 0.13 10.51 3.11
CA ALA A 174 1.18 9.51 3.08
C ALA A 174 1.16 8.68 4.35
N GLY A 175 1.79 7.53 4.31
CA GLY A 175 1.94 6.67 5.48
C GLY A 175 3.17 5.79 5.37
N ILE A 176 3.62 5.34 6.52
CA ILE A 176 4.70 4.38 6.68
C ILE A 176 4.19 3.32 7.65
N VAL A 177 4.16 2.07 7.21
CA VAL A 177 3.75 0.92 8.02
C VAL A 177 4.78 -0.19 7.98
N GLU A 178 5.04 -0.82 9.11
CA GLU A 178 5.87 -2.01 9.23
C GLU A 178 4.98 -3.27 9.19
N TYR A 179 5.43 -4.28 8.46
CA TYR A 179 4.77 -5.59 8.49
C TYR A 179 5.34 -6.46 9.62
N ILE A 180 4.51 -6.82 10.58
CA ILE A 180 4.86 -7.62 11.74
C ILE A 180 4.47 -9.07 11.45
N ARG A 181 5.45 -9.89 11.07
CA ARG A 181 5.24 -11.29 10.64
C ARG A 181 4.55 -12.17 11.69
N LYS A 182 4.82 -11.93 12.98
CA LYS A 182 4.29 -12.75 14.07
C LYS A 182 2.77 -12.66 14.20
N THR A 183 2.23 -11.47 13.96
CA THR A 183 0.81 -11.18 14.13
C THR A 183 0.07 -11.02 12.80
N ASP A 184 0.79 -11.12 11.65
CA ASP A 184 0.27 -10.80 10.31
C ASP A 184 -0.43 -9.43 10.30
N GLU A 185 0.30 -8.42 10.76
CA GLU A 185 -0.20 -7.07 10.99
C GLU A 185 0.67 -6.05 10.27
N LEU A 186 0.05 -5.01 9.70
CA LEU A 186 0.71 -3.81 9.22
C LEU A 186 0.40 -2.68 10.19
N SER A 187 1.42 -2.08 10.80
CA SER A 187 1.26 -1.05 11.83
C SER A 187 2.21 0.11 11.60
N GLY A 188 1.72 1.34 11.79
CA GLY A 188 2.55 2.52 11.63
C GLY A 188 1.80 3.84 11.69
N HIS A 189 2.30 4.82 10.96
CA HIS A 189 1.84 6.19 10.99
C HIS A 189 1.36 6.66 9.63
N TYR A 190 0.42 7.62 9.66
CA TYR A 190 -0.03 8.33 8.47
C TYR A 190 -0.19 9.82 8.75
N TRP A 191 -0.19 10.62 7.71
CA TRP A 191 -0.50 12.04 7.73
C TRP A 191 -1.24 12.45 6.46
N THR A 192 -2.05 13.51 6.55
CA THR A 192 -2.84 14.00 5.44
C THR A 192 -2.66 15.49 5.24
N ASN A 193 -2.77 15.90 3.98
CA ASN A 193 -2.98 17.28 3.60
C ASN A 193 -4.48 17.51 3.37
N ARG A 194 -5.28 17.45 4.45
CA ARG A 194 -6.75 17.47 4.37
C ARG A 194 -7.30 18.80 3.88
N ASN A 195 -6.80 19.88 4.46
CA ASN A 195 -7.10 21.25 4.04
C ASN A 195 -5.91 22.15 4.41
N ALA A 196 -4.94 22.25 3.51
CA ALA A 196 -3.69 22.96 3.76
C ALA A 196 -3.91 24.47 3.93
N GLU A 197 -4.86 25.04 3.19
CA GLU A 197 -5.17 26.50 3.27
C GLU A 197 -5.70 26.89 4.64
N ALA A 198 -6.46 26.01 5.29
CA ALA A 198 -6.96 26.21 6.65
C ALA A 198 -6.05 25.63 7.73
N ALA A 199 -4.86 25.12 7.38
CA ALA A 199 -3.93 24.42 8.28
C ALA A 199 -4.54 23.19 8.98
N LEU A 200 -5.56 22.55 8.39
CA LEU A 200 -6.30 21.42 8.96
C LEU A 200 -5.69 20.08 8.53
N ASN A 201 -4.39 19.93 8.73
CA ASN A 201 -3.70 18.67 8.46
C ASN A 201 -3.87 17.70 9.64
N THR A 202 -4.10 16.44 9.32
CA THR A 202 -4.26 15.40 10.34
C THR A 202 -3.12 14.39 10.26
N ALA A 203 -2.82 13.79 11.39
CA ALA A 203 -1.87 12.70 11.51
C ALA A 203 -2.37 11.70 12.55
N GLY A 204 -1.80 10.49 12.50
CA GLY A 204 -2.17 9.47 13.46
C GLY A 204 -1.48 8.15 13.22
N THR A 205 -2.06 7.11 13.80
CA THR A 205 -1.60 5.74 13.65
C THR A 205 -2.61 4.91 12.87
N ILE A 206 -2.11 3.88 12.20
CA ILE A 206 -2.92 2.90 11.49
C ILE A 206 -2.42 1.51 11.83
N VAL A 207 -3.34 0.62 12.14
CA VAL A 207 -3.09 -0.79 12.38
C VAL A 207 -4.02 -1.59 11.50
N MET A 208 -3.48 -2.43 10.63
CA MET A 208 -4.25 -3.28 9.73
C MET A 208 -3.99 -4.74 10.08
N ARG A 209 -5.06 -5.51 10.28
CA ARG A 209 -5.02 -6.95 10.55
C ARG A 209 -5.69 -7.69 9.41
N ARG A 210 -5.07 -8.78 8.97
CA ARG A 210 -5.62 -9.59 7.88
C ARG A 210 -6.94 -10.20 8.29
N VAL A 211 -7.95 -10.06 7.43
CA VAL A 211 -9.21 -10.78 7.58
C VAL A 211 -8.97 -12.24 7.25
N ALA A 212 -9.31 -13.14 8.18
CA ALA A 212 -9.21 -14.58 7.92
C ALA A 212 -10.10 -14.92 6.72
N THR A 213 -9.48 -15.31 5.60
CA THR A 213 -10.22 -15.77 4.44
C THR A 213 -10.91 -17.10 4.82
N PRO A 214 -12.24 -17.20 4.77
CA PRO A 214 -12.91 -18.47 5.03
C PRO A 214 -12.28 -19.53 4.12
N GLY A 215 -11.84 -20.64 4.69
CA GLY A 215 -11.24 -21.72 3.93
C GLY A 215 -12.16 -22.15 2.77
N LEU A 216 -11.63 -22.77 1.73
CA LEU A 216 -12.38 -23.18 0.53
C LEU A 216 -13.68 -23.94 0.88
N LEU A 217 -13.67 -24.76 1.92
CA LEU A 217 -14.82 -25.50 2.44
C LEU A 217 -15.92 -24.58 3.00
N ALA A 218 -15.56 -23.53 3.74
CA ALA A 218 -16.54 -22.56 4.26
C ALA A 218 -17.20 -21.75 3.14
N ARG A 219 -16.46 -21.41 2.07
CA ARG A 219 -17.02 -20.75 0.87
C ARG A 219 -18.00 -21.64 0.13
N ILE A 220 -17.74 -22.94 0.03
CA ILE A 220 -18.63 -23.91 -0.62
C ILE A 220 -19.91 -24.10 0.18
N MET A 221 -19.83 -24.11 1.53
CA MET A 221 -20.99 -24.27 2.40
C MET A 221 -21.91 -23.03 2.39
N HIS A 222 -21.36 -21.81 2.41
CA HIS A 222 -22.15 -20.59 2.29
C HIS A 222 -22.85 -20.41 0.92
N ARG A 223 -22.28 -20.99 -0.14
CA ARG A 223 -22.89 -20.91 -1.49
C ARG A 223 -24.08 -21.87 -1.69
N LYS A 224 -24.27 -22.83 -0.77
CA LYS A 224 -25.41 -23.78 -0.80
C LYS A 224 -26.60 -23.29 0.06
N SER A 225 -26.45 -22.21 0.82
CA SER A 225 -27.47 -21.65 1.72
C SER A 225 -28.09 -20.33 1.21
N ALA A 226 -27.71 -19.88 0.03
CA ALA A 226 -28.26 -18.73 -0.69
C ALA A 226 -28.87 -19.21 -2.00
#